data_21605353476c1fab60e5ed2bb38f6684
#
_entry.id   21605353476c1fab60e5ed2bb38f6684
#
_cell.length_a   1.000
_cell.length_b   1.000
_cell.length_c   1.000
_cell.angle_alpha   90.00
_cell.angle_beta   90.00
_cell.angle_gamma   90.00
#
_symmetry.space_group_name_H-M   'P 1'
#
loop_
_entity.id
_entity.type
_entity.pdbx_description
1 polymer ?
#
loop_
_entity_poly.entity_id
_entity_poly.type
_entity_poly.pdbx_seq_one_letter_code
_entity_poly.pdbx_strand_id
1 'polypeptide(L)'
;MTTSAIHPLHTSLLPPRQFTYPFCYDPHPLCVLAAAEVQRYICESGVWRGEQSCGKMFGVLVVEQPGESFGCGADGARDGGSRFAFVAAYSGLLAGRNDWPYFVPPVFDAQRPDGHFKQAERAISDINREIASLEQSDRLATLQSLYDSARLAADTAIAAMRRKVADAKARRDSRRREADLGGAPLSDSERAAMVGESQRMKADLRRLRQQCEAMLADMRQPIEQMSEQIDALKRRRREMSDSLQLWLFGQYRMLNALGEERDLTAIFADTVHAMPPGGAGDCCAPKLLQYAFRHGLRPVCMAEFWWGDSPRQEIRHHLHYYPACRSKCLPILTHMLRGLDVEPNPLVQPKAHAEPRIVYEDAAIIVVDKPAGMLSVPGKDALPDVETFANIRARDSAGLAAGPAAIRAVHRLDMDTSGLLLLARTDAAYRELQRQFAARTTRKRYEAVLDGVPDVPDSGTISLPLRADITDRPRQCVDHDGGKEAVTDYRLLGSADGRTLVSLRPHTGRTHQLRLHCAHPEGLGVPILGDPLYGRGTAADRMYLHAAELEFSHPVTGERLRFESPSGF
;
A
#
# COMPACT_ATOMS: atom_id res chain seq x y z
N MET A 1 2.70 41.50 17.13
CA MET A 1 1.36 40.92 17.41
C MET A 1 1.48 39.43 17.17
N THR A 2 1.48 38.62 18.21
CA THR A 2 1.42 37.15 18.10
C THR A 2 0.03 36.81 17.60
N THR A 3 -0.11 36.52 16.32
CA THR A 3 -1.35 36.00 15.73
C THR A 3 -1.67 34.66 16.43
N SER A 4 -2.80 34.63 17.12
CA SER A 4 -3.30 33.38 17.73
C SER A 4 -3.59 32.37 16.63
N ALA A 5 -3.22 31.11 16.81
CA ALA A 5 -3.62 30.01 15.90
C ALA A 5 -5.09 29.60 16.09
N ILE A 6 -5.80 30.25 17.01
CA ILE A 6 -7.23 30.05 17.28
C ILE A 6 -7.99 31.19 16.61
N HIS A 7 -8.91 30.85 15.71
CA HIS A 7 -9.69 31.79 14.91
C HIS A 7 -11.16 31.71 15.29
N PRO A 8 -11.84 32.85 15.55
CA PRO A 8 -13.26 32.82 15.85
C PRO A 8 -14.08 32.36 14.63
N LEU A 9 -15.14 31.58 14.88
CA LEU A 9 -16.05 31.12 13.83
C LEU A 9 -17.47 31.63 14.14
N HIS A 10 -17.88 32.71 13.50
CA HIS A 10 -19.20 33.32 13.69
C HIS A 10 -20.23 32.60 12.81
N THR A 11 -21.13 31.84 13.45
CA THR A 11 -22.14 31.05 12.75
C THR A 11 -23.34 30.74 13.65
N SER A 12 -24.50 30.53 13.02
CA SER A 12 -25.71 30.00 13.65
C SER A 12 -25.91 28.50 13.45
N LEU A 13 -24.97 27.82 12.75
CA LEU A 13 -25.03 26.38 12.50
C LEU A 13 -24.89 25.60 13.82
N LEU A 14 -25.69 24.55 13.96
CA LEU A 14 -25.62 23.65 15.09
C LEU A 14 -24.43 22.70 14.96
N PRO A 15 -23.77 22.34 16.08
CA PRO A 15 -22.71 21.34 16.06
C PRO A 15 -23.28 19.94 15.82
N PRO A 16 -22.45 18.99 15.33
CA PRO A 16 -22.83 17.59 15.31
C PRO A 16 -23.01 17.08 16.75
N ARG A 17 -23.77 16.00 16.91
CA ARG A 17 -24.01 15.40 18.24
C ARG A 17 -22.76 14.75 18.82
N GLN A 18 -21.92 14.17 17.93
CA GLN A 18 -20.69 13.49 18.24
C GLN A 18 -19.57 14.09 17.38
N PHE A 19 -18.30 13.87 17.75
CA PHE A 19 -17.18 14.27 16.92
C PHE A 19 -17.21 13.53 15.58
N THR A 20 -17.07 14.25 14.47
CA THR A 20 -17.15 13.66 13.12
C THR A 20 -16.10 12.57 12.91
N TYR A 21 -16.49 11.45 12.27
CA TYR A 21 -15.58 10.34 11.99
C TYR A 21 -14.51 10.75 10.98
N PRO A 22 -13.21 10.78 11.33
CA PRO A 22 -12.18 11.43 10.51
C PRO A 22 -11.83 10.69 9.21
N PHE A 23 -12.28 9.43 9.06
CA PHE A 23 -12.00 8.60 7.89
C PHE A 23 -13.19 8.49 6.92
N CYS A 24 -14.15 9.39 7.02
CA CYS A 24 -15.30 9.54 6.13
C CYS A 24 -15.28 10.89 5.40
N TYR A 25 -16.12 11.00 4.40
CA TYR A 25 -15.97 11.96 3.31
C TYR A 25 -16.78 13.23 3.37
N ASP A 26 -17.90 13.25 4.11
CA ASP A 26 -18.79 14.40 4.07
C ASP A 26 -18.43 15.37 5.20
N PRO A 27 -17.79 16.52 4.90
CA PRO A 27 -17.43 17.48 5.93
C PRO A 27 -18.69 18.10 6.53
N HIS A 28 -18.71 18.21 7.85
CA HIS A 28 -19.78 18.96 8.54
C HIS A 28 -19.80 20.42 8.06
N PRO A 29 -20.97 21.08 7.90
CA PRO A 29 -21.07 22.46 7.42
C PRO A 29 -20.19 23.47 8.20
N LEU A 30 -19.99 23.27 9.51
CA LEU A 30 -19.03 24.07 10.30
C LEU A 30 -17.59 23.97 9.77
N CYS A 31 -17.17 22.79 9.35
CA CYS A 31 -15.84 22.59 8.76
C CYS A 31 -15.73 23.24 7.39
N VAL A 32 -16.80 23.24 6.59
CA VAL A 32 -16.83 23.93 5.29
C VAL A 32 -16.63 25.44 5.48
N LEU A 33 -17.30 26.04 6.46
CA LEU A 33 -17.10 27.46 6.81
C LEU A 33 -15.65 27.74 7.25
N ALA A 34 -15.13 26.94 8.19
CA ALA A 34 -13.75 27.09 8.66
C ALA A 34 -12.72 26.90 7.53
N ALA A 35 -12.95 25.94 6.63
CA ALA A 35 -12.09 25.73 5.46
C ALA A 35 -12.13 26.91 4.50
N ALA A 36 -13.28 27.54 4.28
CA ALA A 36 -13.40 28.74 3.44
C ALA A 36 -12.56 29.91 3.99
N GLU A 37 -12.51 30.08 5.32
CA GLU A 37 -11.65 31.09 5.97
C GLU A 37 -10.15 30.80 5.72
N VAL A 38 -9.74 29.53 5.85
CA VAL A 38 -8.35 29.10 5.55
C VAL A 38 -8.01 29.34 4.08
N GLN A 39 -8.92 29.00 3.17
CA GLN A 39 -8.76 29.19 1.72
C GLN A 39 -8.59 30.67 1.39
N ARG A 40 -9.40 31.56 2.00
CA ARG A 40 -9.26 33.00 1.87
C ARG A 40 -7.89 33.46 2.37
N TYR A 41 -7.47 33.03 3.56
CA TYR A 41 -6.15 33.36 4.10
C TYR A 41 -5.01 32.94 3.16
N ILE A 42 -5.06 31.74 2.59
CA ILE A 42 -4.05 31.25 1.64
C ILE A 42 -3.96 32.18 0.42
N CYS A 43 -5.11 32.61 -0.12
CA CYS A 43 -5.16 33.53 -1.25
C CYS A 43 -4.57 34.92 -0.92
N GLU A 44 -4.95 35.49 0.22
CA GLU A 44 -4.63 36.85 0.60
C GLU A 44 -3.19 37.00 1.14
N SER A 45 -2.72 36.05 1.93
CA SER A 45 -1.42 36.12 2.61
C SER A 45 -0.21 35.91 1.69
N GLY A 46 -0.44 35.35 0.51
CA GLY A 46 0.64 34.97 -0.41
C GLY A 46 1.54 33.83 0.10
N VAL A 47 1.16 33.15 1.16
CA VAL A 47 1.91 31.99 1.74
C VAL A 47 2.11 30.86 0.73
N TRP A 48 1.26 30.80 -0.30
CA TRP A 48 1.31 29.81 -1.37
C TRP A 48 2.26 30.14 -2.52
N ARG A 49 2.78 31.38 -2.60
CA ARG A 49 3.55 31.85 -3.78
C ARG A 49 4.85 31.07 -4.05
N GLY A 50 5.35 30.32 -3.09
CA GLY A 50 6.55 29.49 -3.22
C GLY A 50 6.28 28.00 -3.54
N GLU A 51 5.02 27.57 -3.61
CA GLU A 51 4.62 26.14 -3.70
C GLU A 51 3.92 25.79 -5.03
N GLN A 52 4.14 26.57 -6.09
CA GLN A 52 3.35 26.51 -7.35
C GLN A 52 3.39 25.17 -8.10
N SER A 53 4.20 24.20 -7.70
CA SER A 53 4.35 22.93 -8.43
C SER A 53 3.86 21.69 -7.69
N CYS A 54 3.41 21.80 -6.44
CA CYS A 54 2.96 20.64 -5.64
C CYS A 54 1.77 21.03 -4.77
N GLY A 55 0.63 20.37 -4.98
CA GLY A 55 -0.53 20.53 -4.10
C GLY A 55 -0.22 20.08 -2.66
N LYS A 56 -1.05 20.52 -1.70
CA LYS A 56 -0.87 20.27 -0.27
C LYS A 56 -2.20 20.05 0.45
N MET A 57 -2.18 19.16 1.45
CA MET A 57 -3.32 18.97 2.33
C MET A 57 -3.33 20.03 3.42
N PHE A 58 -4.48 20.68 3.59
CA PHE A 58 -4.80 21.54 4.70
C PHE A 58 -5.92 20.89 5.52
N GLY A 59 -5.97 21.21 6.81
CA GLY A 59 -7.01 20.71 7.70
C GLY A 59 -7.53 21.81 8.61
N VAL A 60 -8.77 21.65 9.03
CA VAL A 60 -9.45 22.49 10.01
C VAL A 60 -10.06 21.63 11.11
N LEU A 61 -10.02 22.12 12.34
CA LEU A 61 -10.69 21.54 13.49
C LEU A 61 -11.52 22.64 14.14
N VAL A 62 -12.83 22.47 14.13
CA VAL A 62 -13.75 23.34 14.88
C VAL A 62 -13.74 22.92 16.34
N VAL A 63 -13.63 23.87 17.23
CA VAL A 63 -13.52 23.68 18.68
C VAL A 63 -14.49 24.56 19.44
N GLU A 64 -14.96 24.12 20.62
CA GLU A 64 -15.56 24.95 21.62
C GLU A 64 -14.50 25.48 22.60
N GLN A 65 -14.55 26.76 22.93
CA GLN A 65 -13.65 27.35 23.93
C GLN A 65 -14.18 27.10 25.34
N PRO A 66 -13.37 26.57 26.28
CA PRO A 66 -13.80 26.49 27.68
C PRO A 66 -13.81 27.89 28.28
N GLY A 67 -14.93 28.35 28.77
CA GLY A 67 -14.94 29.50 29.67
C GLY A 67 -15.96 30.63 29.47
N GLU A 68 -16.88 30.54 28.53
CA GLU A 68 -18.08 31.41 28.55
C GLU A 68 -19.33 30.55 28.81
N SER A 69 -19.53 30.22 30.09
CA SER A 69 -20.85 29.83 30.55
C SER A 69 -21.81 31.00 30.28
N PHE A 70 -22.68 30.81 29.30
CA PHE A 70 -23.79 31.72 29.07
C PHE A 70 -24.66 31.77 30.35
N GLY A 71 -24.35 32.72 31.23
CA GLY A 71 -25.29 33.15 32.24
C GLY A 71 -26.56 33.62 31.53
N CYS A 72 -27.67 32.97 31.83
CA CYS A 72 -29.00 33.42 31.45
C CYS A 72 -29.29 34.74 32.22
N GLY A 73 -28.70 35.84 31.74
CA GLY A 73 -29.02 37.17 32.18
C GLY A 73 -30.37 37.58 31.58
N ALA A 74 -31.31 38.04 32.41
CA ALA A 74 -32.66 38.40 32.05
C ALA A 74 -32.79 39.64 31.13
N ASP A 75 -31.69 40.23 30.69
CA ASP A 75 -31.67 41.40 29.82
C ASP A 75 -30.99 41.08 28.48
N GLY A 76 -31.78 41.12 27.42
CA GLY A 76 -31.53 40.69 26.06
C GLY A 76 -30.41 41.37 25.25
N ALA A 77 -29.28 41.72 25.84
CA ALA A 77 -28.08 42.17 25.14
C ALA A 77 -27.14 40.98 24.98
N ARG A 78 -27.12 40.35 23.78
CA ARG A 78 -26.14 39.34 23.39
C ARG A 78 -24.79 40.04 23.16
N ASP A 79 -23.89 39.90 24.10
CA ASP A 79 -22.49 40.25 23.88
C ASP A 79 -21.93 39.23 22.87
N GLY A 80 -21.28 39.70 21.77
CA GLY A 80 -21.03 38.97 20.54
C GLY A 80 -19.87 37.94 20.60
N GLY A 81 -19.68 37.21 21.69
CA GLY A 81 -18.73 36.12 21.78
C GLY A 81 -19.15 34.91 20.92
N SER A 82 -18.29 34.47 19.99
CA SER A 82 -18.56 33.27 19.18
C SER A 82 -18.37 32.02 20.03
N ARG A 83 -19.40 31.17 20.12
CA ARG A 83 -19.31 29.85 20.79
C ARG A 83 -18.25 28.95 20.20
N PHE A 84 -18.00 29.07 18.89
CA PHE A 84 -17.06 28.25 18.15
C PHE A 84 -15.86 29.05 17.71
N ALA A 85 -14.73 28.37 17.73
CA ALA A 85 -13.50 28.77 17.05
C ALA A 85 -13.01 27.63 16.17
N PHE A 86 -12.03 27.90 15.35
CA PHE A 86 -11.34 26.84 14.62
C PHE A 86 -9.83 27.02 14.72
N VAL A 87 -9.11 25.92 14.54
CA VAL A 87 -7.67 25.86 14.35
C VAL A 87 -7.38 25.24 12.99
N ALA A 88 -6.29 25.66 12.35
CA ALA A 88 -5.92 25.20 11.02
C ALA A 88 -4.51 24.57 11.01
N ALA A 89 -4.29 23.60 10.13
CA ALA A 89 -3.01 22.95 9.93
C ALA A 89 -2.74 22.69 8.45
N TYR A 90 -1.48 22.44 8.09
CA TYR A 90 -1.06 21.91 6.81
C TYR A 90 -0.15 20.70 7.01
N SER A 91 -0.09 19.80 6.02
CA SER A 91 0.74 18.60 6.08
C SER A 91 2.20 18.92 5.76
N GLY A 92 3.14 18.39 6.54
CA GLY A 92 4.58 18.58 6.35
C GLY A 92 5.01 20.04 6.42
N LEU A 93 5.82 20.51 5.45
CA LEU A 93 6.30 21.88 5.34
C LEU A 93 5.47 22.67 4.33
N LEU A 94 5.26 23.96 4.56
CA LEU A 94 4.64 24.91 3.63
C LEU A 94 5.65 26.01 3.28
N ALA A 95 6.00 26.12 2.01
CA ALA A 95 7.10 26.98 1.54
C ALA A 95 8.40 26.79 2.35
N GLY A 96 8.77 25.54 2.60
CA GLY A 96 9.96 25.16 3.36
C GLY A 96 9.89 25.41 4.88
N ARG A 97 8.75 25.84 5.43
CA ARG A 97 8.56 26.20 6.83
C ARG A 97 7.45 25.37 7.49
N ASN A 98 7.53 25.20 8.80
CA ASN A 98 6.53 24.55 9.64
C ASN A 98 5.95 25.44 10.76
N ASP A 99 6.26 26.74 10.73
CA ASP A 99 6.00 27.70 11.80
C ASP A 99 5.20 28.94 11.36
N TRP A 100 4.28 28.78 10.41
CA TRP A 100 3.40 29.88 9.97
C TRP A 100 2.40 30.25 11.07
N PRO A 101 2.35 31.50 11.54
CA PRO A 101 1.59 31.91 12.75
C PRO A 101 0.09 31.66 12.68
N TYR A 102 -0.52 31.63 11.50
CA TYR A 102 -1.94 31.33 11.30
C TYR A 102 -2.29 29.88 11.61
N PHE A 103 -1.33 28.97 11.47
CA PHE A 103 -1.52 27.54 11.61
C PHE A 103 -0.97 27.04 12.96
N VAL A 104 -1.53 25.91 13.43
CA VAL A 104 -1.00 25.27 14.62
C VAL A 104 0.44 24.78 14.38
N PRO A 105 1.30 24.81 15.40
CA PRO A 105 2.65 24.31 15.28
C PRO A 105 2.69 22.79 15.05
N PRO A 106 3.80 22.24 14.56
CA PRO A 106 3.99 20.79 14.47
C PRO A 106 3.97 20.15 15.88
N VAL A 107 3.64 18.86 15.95
CA VAL A 107 3.69 18.10 17.20
C VAL A 107 5.11 18.11 17.81
N PHE A 108 6.08 17.94 16.93
CA PHE A 108 7.50 18.09 17.21
C PHE A 108 8.18 18.89 16.10
N ASP A 109 8.98 19.90 16.47
CA ASP A 109 9.69 20.73 15.51
C ASP A 109 11.07 20.13 15.14
N ALA A 110 11.08 19.28 14.11
CA ALA A 110 12.28 18.71 13.54
C ALA A 110 13.12 19.72 12.71
N GLN A 111 12.57 20.92 12.40
CA GLN A 111 13.24 21.92 11.56
C GLN A 111 14.13 22.90 12.34
N ARG A 112 14.17 22.80 13.67
CA ARG A 112 15.02 23.68 14.50
C ARG A 112 16.47 23.57 14.04
N PRO A 113 17.12 24.69 13.65
CA PRO A 113 18.46 24.67 13.03
C PRO A 113 19.54 24.01 13.92
N ASP A 114 19.44 24.21 15.23
CA ASP A 114 20.38 23.69 16.24
C ASP A 114 19.86 22.37 16.89
N GLY A 115 18.73 21.85 16.40
CA GLY A 115 18.14 20.62 16.89
C GLY A 115 18.93 19.38 16.49
N HIS A 116 18.84 18.33 17.32
CA HIS A 116 19.49 17.04 17.07
C HIS A 116 19.20 16.48 15.67
N PHE A 117 17.93 16.58 15.21
CA PHE A 117 17.55 16.10 13.88
C PHE A 117 18.37 16.77 12.78
N LYS A 118 18.50 18.11 12.78
CA LYS A 118 19.25 18.86 11.76
C LYS A 118 20.75 18.60 11.84
N GLN A 119 21.30 18.40 13.02
CA GLN A 119 22.72 18.03 13.18
C GLN A 119 22.99 16.64 12.59
N ALA A 120 22.15 15.65 12.90
CA ALA A 120 22.29 14.30 12.37
C ALA A 120 22.04 14.23 10.85
N GLU A 121 21.04 14.99 10.34
CA GLU A 121 20.77 15.12 8.89
C GLU A 121 21.97 15.68 8.12
N ARG A 122 22.67 16.70 8.69
CA ARG A 122 23.91 17.23 8.11
C ARG A 122 25.01 16.17 8.08
N ALA A 123 25.22 15.44 9.19
CA ALA A 123 26.24 14.39 9.26
C ALA A 123 25.96 13.25 8.24
N ILE A 124 24.70 12.86 8.06
CA ILE A 124 24.28 11.88 7.03
C ILE A 124 24.54 12.43 5.62
N SER A 125 24.27 13.71 5.39
CA SER A 125 24.50 14.38 4.11
C SER A 125 25.99 14.47 3.77
N ASP A 126 26.86 14.67 4.79
CA ASP A 126 28.30 14.67 4.62
C ASP A 126 28.81 13.30 4.17
N ILE A 127 28.33 12.21 4.79
CA ILE A 127 28.64 10.84 4.37
C ILE A 127 28.16 10.58 2.93
N ASN A 128 26.95 11.05 2.55
CA ASN A 128 26.47 10.91 1.17
C ASN A 128 27.38 11.62 0.17
N ARG A 129 27.90 12.81 0.52
CA ARG A 129 28.87 13.55 -0.33
C ARG A 129 30.19 12.81 -0.46
N GLU A 130 30.67 12.22 0.62
CA GLU A 130 31.89 11.41 0.63
C GLU A 130 31.74 10.16 -0.24
N ILE A 131 30.62 9.42 -0.10
CA ILE A 131 30.30 8.27 -0.96
C ILE A 131 30.28 8.68 -2.44
N ALA A 132 29.56 9.74 -2.77
CA ALA A 132 29.47 10.23 -4.16
C ALA A 132 30.84 10.64 -4.72
N SER A 133 31.69 11.28 -3.91
CA SER A 133 33.04 11.67 -4.29
C SER A 133 33.92 10.45 -4.59
N LEU A 134 33.82 9.38 -3.77
CA LEU A 134 34.59 8.15 -3.98
C LEU A 134 34.09 7.37 -5.22
N GLU A 135 32.76 7.23 -5.37
CA GLU A 135 32.15 6.51 -6.50
C GLU A 135 32.41 7.18 -7.85
N GLN A 136 32.47 8.52 -7.88
CA GLN A 136 32.70 9.32 -9.08
C GLN A 136 34.17 9.69 -9.26
N SER A 137 35.10 9.15 -8.46
CA SER A 137 36.50 9.51 -8.52
C SER A 137 37.16 9.01 -9.81
N ASP A 138 37.87 9.88 -10.53
CA ASP A 138 38.70 9.50 -11.69
C ASP A 138 39.70 8.39 -11.35
N ARG A 139 40.15 8.33 -10.10
CA ARG A 139 41.07 7.29 -9.62
C ARG A 139 40.43 5.92 -9.69
N LEU A 140 39.19 5.75 -9.21
CA LEU A 140 38.48 4.46 -9.24
C LEU A 140 38.22 4.04 -10.69
N ALA A 141 37.74 4.94 -11.52
CA ALA A 141 37.49 4.70 -12.94
C ALA A 141 38.77 4.29 -13.70
N THR A 142 39.89 4.98 -13.41
CA THR A 142 41.20 4.65 -14.00
C THR A 142 41.70 3.27 -13.58
N LEU A 143 41.63 2.96 -12.28
CA LEU A 143 42.04 1.63 -11.76
C LEU A 143 41.20 0.51 -12.37
N GLN A 144 39.89 0.67 -12.47
CA GLN A 144 39.00 -0.29 -13.09
C GLN A 144 39.34 -0.50 -14.58
N SER A 145 39.55 0.58 -15.33
CA SER A 145 39.93 0.50 -16.77
C SER A 145 41.27 -0.20 -16.97
N LEU A 146 42.26 0.11 -16.14
CA LEU A 146 43.57 -0.55 -16.17
C LEU A 146 43.46 -2.06 -15.85
N TYR A 147 42.70 -2.42 -14.82
CA TYR A 147 42.43 -3.80 -14.45
C TYR A 147 41.74 -4.58 -15.56
N ASP A 148 40.70 -4.03 -16.17
CA ASP A 148 39.97 -4.68 -17.26
C ASP A 148 40.83 -4.86 -18.49
N SER A 149 41.68 -3.90 -18.83
CA SER A 149 42.64 -3.98 -19.92
C SER A 149 43.70 -5.06 -19.65
N ALA A 150 44.25 -5.11 -18.44
CA ALA A 150 45.21 -6.11 -18.02
C ALA A 150 44.61 -7.53 -18.01
N ARG A 151 43.36 -7.67 -17.56
CA ARG A 151 42.62 -8.94 -17.57
C ARG A 151 42.43 -9.44 -19.00
N LEU A 152 42.01 -8.59 -19.92
CA LEU A 152 41.85 -8.95 -21.32
C LEU A 152 43.18 -9.39 -21.96
N ALA A 153 44.26 -8.68 -21.65
CA ALA A 153 45.61 -9.03 -22.13
C ALA A 153 46.08 -10.40 -21.57
N ALA A 154 45.88 -10.66 -20.29
CA ALA A 154 46.18 -11.92 -19.62
C ALA A 154 45.40 -13.10 -20.24
N ASP A 155 44.06 -12.92 -20.41
CA ASP A 155 43.21 -13.94 -21.04
C ASP A 155 43.66 -14.25 -22.47
N THR A 156 44.04 -13.24 -23.24
CA THR A 156 44.56 -13.38 -24.61
C THR A 156 45.89 -14.14 -24.63
N ALA A 157 46.83 -13.80 -23.75
CA ALA A 157 48.13 -14.47 -23.65
C ALA A 157 47.97 -15.95 -23.24
N ILE A 158 47.13 -16.24 -22.25
CA ILE A 158 46.84 -17.62 -21.81
C ILE A 158 46.16 -18.41 -22.93
N ALA A 159 45.22 -17.83 -23.67
CA ALA A 159 44.55 -18.47 -24.80
C ALA A 159 45.55 -18.77 -25.94
N ALA A 160 46.47 -17.85 -26.28
CA ALA A 160 47.52 -18.05 -27.27
C ALA A 160 48.48 -19.19 -26.86
N MET A 161 48.89 -19.24 -25.59
CA MET A 161 49.75 -20.31 -25.08
C MET A 161 49.04 -21.67 -25.08
N ARG A 162 47.74 -21.72 -24.72
CA ARG A 162 46.91 -22.95 -24.85
C ARG A 162 46.86 -23.46 -26.28
N ARG A 163 46.70 -22.58 -27.27
CA ARG A 163 46.75 -22.97 -28.71
C ARG A 163 48.11 -23.57 -29.07
N LYS A 164 49.22 -22.91 -28.69
CA LYS A 164 50.57 -23.43 -28.91
C LYS A 164 50.76 -24.83 -28.33
N VAL A 165 50.29 -25.07 -27.10
CA VAL A 165 50.33 -26.39 -26.44
C VAL A 165 49.51 -27.43 -27.21
N ALA A 166 48.31 -27.05 -27.66
CA ALA A 166 47.41 -27.93 -28.44
C ALA A 166 48.02 -28.29 -29.80
N ASP A 167 48.56 -27.30 -30.52
CA ASP A 167 49.20 -27.51 -31.84
C ASP A 167 50.44 -28.40 -31.72
N ALA A 168 51.28 -28.18 -30.72
CA ALA A 168 52.43 -29.01 -30.44
C ALA A 168 52.03 -30.45 -30.07
N LYS A 169 50.94 -30.61 -29.30
CA LYS A 169 50.40 -31.96 -29.03
C LYS A 169 49.88 -32.62 -30.29
N ALA A 170 49.15 -31.93 -31.14
CA ALA A 170 48.64 -32.46 -32.40
C ALA A 170 49.81 -32.95 -33.34
N ARG A 171 50.85 -32.13 -33.43
CA ARG A 171 52.06 -32.53 -34.21
C ARG A 171 52.72 -33.83 -33.68
N ARG A 172 52.89 -33.93 -32.34
CA ARG A 172 53.48 -35.16 -31.73
C ARG A 172 52.57 -36.37 -31.93
N ASP A 173 51.28 -36.21 -31.83
CA ASP A 173 50.28 -37.29 -32.01
C ASP A 173 50.20 -37.71 -33.49
N SER A 174 50.38 -36.79 -34.45
CA SER A 174 50.51 -37.11 -35.88
C SER A 174 51.78 -37.91 -36.16
N ARG A 175 52.91 -37.45 -35.65
CA ARG A 175 54.20 -38.14 -35.85
C ARG A 175 54.23 -39.57 -35.23
N ARG A 176 53.56 -39.79 -34.10
CA ARG A 176 53.35 -41.12 -33.48
C ARG A 176 52.52 -42.02 -34.38
N ARG A 177 51.39 -41.51 -34.90
CA ARG A 177 50.50 -42.24 -35.78
C ARG A 177 51.23 -42.64 -37.11
N GLU A 178 52.02 -41.75 -37.65
CA GLU A 178 52.84 -42.06 -38.83
C GLU A 178 53.84 -43.22 -38.58
N ALA A 179 54.47 -43.23 -37.40
CA ALA A 179 55.35 -44.34 -37.01
C ALA A 179 54.59 -45.67 -36.82
N ASP A 180 53.38 -45.60 -36.23
CA ASP A 180 52.51 -46.77 -35.97
C ASP A 180 51.91 -47.34 -37.28
N LEU A 181 51.75 -46.53 -38.34
CA LEU A 181 51.19 -46.92 -39.65
C LEU A 181 52.30 -47.44 -40.66
N GLY A 182 53.49 -47.76 -40.19
CA GLY A 182 54.55 -48.33 -41.01
C GLY A 182 55.51 -47.29 -41.59
N GLY A 183 55.49 -46.03 -41.10
CA GLY A 183 56.51 -45.02 -41.39
C GLY A 183 57.81 -45.28 -40.64
N ALA A 184 58.81 -44.36 -40.77
CA ALA A 184 60.04 -44.44 -40.01
C ALA A 184 59.81 -44.53 -38.49
N PRO A 185 60.35 -45.56 -37.78
CA PRO A 185 60.15 -45.74 -36.36
C PRO A 185 60.73 -44.56 -35.55
N LEU A 186 60.07 -44.19 -34.45
CA LEU A 186 60.55 -43.14 -33.54
C LEU A 186 61.80 -43.61 -32.80
N SER A 187 62.90 -42.85 -32.90
CA SER A 187 64.13 -43.11 -32.12
C SER A 187 63.88 -42.77 -30.62
N ASP A 188 64.66 -43.31 -29.71
CA ASP A 188 64.59 -43.03 -28.29
C ASP A 188 64.85 -41.55 -27.98
N SER A 189 65.75 -40.91 -28.76
CA SER A 189 66.01 -39.47 -28.63
C SER A 189 64.82 -38.64 -29.06
N GLU A 190 64.06 -38.99 -30.10
CA GLU A 190 62.84 -38.34 -30.54
C GLU A 190 61.74 -38.51 -29.49
N ARG A 191 61.56 -39.68 -28.89
CA ARG A 191 60.61 -39.94 -27.82
C ARG A 191 60.89 -39.06 -26.57
N ALA A 192 62.20 -39.03 -26.17
CA ALA A 192 62.64 -38.18 -25.04
C ALA A 192 62.47 -36.70 -25.35
N ALA A 193 62.75 -36.25 -26.58
CA ALA A 193 62.52 -34.85 -27.00
C ALA A 193 61.04 -34.46 -26.96
N MET A 194 60.14 -35.33 -27.44
CA MET A 194 58.67 -35.10 -27.38
C MET A 194 58.12 -35.00 -25.93
N VAL A 195 58.61 -35.84 -25.00
CA VAL A 195 58.26 -35.80 -23.59
C VAL A 195 58.79 -34.51 -22.95
N GLY A 196 60.09 -34.19 -23.22
CA GLY A 196 60.67 -32.94 -22.68
C GLY A 196 59.97 -31.67 -23.20
N GLU A 197 59.57 -31.62 -24.46
CA GLU A 197 58.81 -30.53 -25.05
C GLU A 197 57.44 -30.41 -24.35
N SER A 198 56.72 -31.53 -24.19
CA SER A 198 55.42 -31.54 -23.51
C SER A 198 55.52 -31.05 -22.06
N GLN A 199 56.53 -31.46 -21.31
CA GLN A 199 56.75 -31.04 -19.93
C GLN A 199 57.10 -29.55 -19.86
N ARG A 200 57.99 -29.03 -20.70
CA ARG A 200 58.35 -27.61 -20.78
C ARG A 200 57.14 -26.76 -21.09
N MET A 201 56.39 -27.08 -22.14
CA MET A 201 55.21 -26.28 -22.53
C MET A 201 54.11 -26.24 -21.46
N LYS A 202 53.90 -27.35 -20.74
CA LYS A 202 52.96 -27.38 -19.60
C LYS A 202 53.47 -26.54 -18.43
N ALA A 203 54.77 -26.57 -18.15
CA ALA A 203 55.40 -25.75 -17.11
C ALA A 203 55.31 -24.24 -17.45
N ASP A 204 55.56 -23.89 -18.74
CA ASP A 204 55.46 -22.50 -19.21
C ASP A 204 54.03 -21.98 -19.13
N LEU A 205 53.02 -22.77 -19.51
CA LEU A 205 51.64 -22.40 -19.36
C LEU A 205 51.23 -22.19 -17.88
N ARG A 206 51.72 -23.06 -16.99
CA ARG A 206 51.49 -22.92 -15.54
C ARG A 206 52.14 -21.63 -15.01
N ARG A 207 53.39 -21.37 -15.39
CA ARG A 207 54.11 -20.16 -14.98
C ARG A 207 53.42 -18.89 -15.46
N LEU A 208 53.01 -18.88 -16.75
CA LEU A 208 52.28 -17.74 -17.32
C LEU A 208 50.97 -17.45 -16.53
N ARG A 209 50.20 -18.50 -16.22
CA ARG A 209 48.97 -18.32 -15.41
C ARG A 209 49.26 -17.73 -14.03
N GLN A 210 50.25 -18.27 -13.32
CA GLN A 210 50.65 -17.77 -12.00
C GLN A 210 51.10 -16.30 -12.05
N GLN A 211 51.87 -15.93 -13.09
CA GLN A 211 52.29 -14.55 -13.28
C GLN A 211 51.12 -13.61 -13.56
N CYS A 212 50.16 -14.00 -14.42
CA CYS A 212 48.96 -13.21 -14.71
C CYS A 212 48.08 -13.09 -13.47
N GLU A 213 47.86 -14.18 -12.72
CA GLU A 213 47.06 -14.18 -11.49
C GLU A 213 47.65 -13.24 -10.43
N ALA A 214 49.00 -13.31 -10.20
CA ALA A 214 49.65 -12.42 -9.25
C ALA A 214 49.53 -10.94 -9.66
N MET A 215 49.79 -10.62 -10.92
CA MET A 215 49.66 -9.26 -11.45
C MET A 215 48.22 -8.72 -11.30
N LEU A 216 47.22 -9.53 -11.62
CA LEU A 216 45.82 -9.15 -11.52
C LEU A 216 45.38 -8.99 -10.04
N ALA A 217 45.92 -9.81 -9.13
CA ALA A 217 45.66 -9.67 -7.70
C ALA A 217 46.18 -8.33 -7.15
N ASP A 218 47.42 -7.96 -7.52
CA ASP A 218 48.00 -6.68 -7.12
C ASP A 218 47.22 -5.49 -7.65
N MET A 219 46.70 -5.56 -8.87
CA MET A 219 45.88 -4.49 -9.45
C MET A 219 44.47 -4.44 -8.87
N ARG A 220 43.93 -5.54 -8.40
CA ARG A 220 42.60 -5.64 -7.80
C ARG A 220 42.59 -5.05 -6.40
N GLN A 221 43.65 -5.22 -5.62
CA GLN A 221 43.73 -4.81 -4.22
C GLN A 221 43.31 -3.35 -3.97
N PRO A 222 43.80 -2.32 -4.70
CA PRO A 222 43.37 -0.94 -4.47
C PRO A 222 41.89 -0.68 -4.83
N ILE A 223 41.34 -1.42 -5.79
CA ILE A 223 39.91 -1.34 -6.17
C ILE A 223 39.07 -1.91 -5.03
N GLU A 224 39.42 -3.07 -4.49
CA GLU A 224 38.75 -3.72 -3.37
C GLU A 224 38.78 -2.84 -2.12
N GLN A 225 39.91 -2.23 -1.79
CA GLN A 225 40.04 -1.30 -0.66
C GLN A 225 39.07 -0.09 -0.79
N MET A 226 38.97 0.50 -1.96
CA MET A 226 38.04 1.60 -2.20
C MET A 226 36.59 1.14 -2.12
N SER A 227 36.28 -0.05 -2.66
CA SER A 227 34.94 -0.63 -2.57
C SER A 227 34.53 -0.91 -1.13
N GLU A 228 35.43 -1.49 -0.32
CA GLU A 228 35.21 -1.74 1.11
C GLU A 228 34.98 -0.44 1.89
N GLN A 229 35.72 0.63 1.57
CA GLN A 229 35.52 1.95 2.16
C GLN A 229 34.13 2.51 1.83
N ILE A 230 33.71 2.45 0.58
CA ILE A 230 32.38 2.86 0.13
C ILE A 230 31.29 2.07 0.85
N ASP A 231 31.45 0.75 0.94
CA ASP A 231 30.48 -0.12 1.62
C ASP A 231 30.41 0.14 3.11
N ALA A 232 31.54 0.43 3.76
CA ALA A 232 31.57 0.84 5.18
C ALA A 232 30.82 2.16 5.41
N LEU A 233 31.02 3.16 4.55
CA LEU A 233 30.30 4.42 4.60
C LEU A 233 28.79 4.24 4.36
N LYS A 234 28.40 3.38 3.41
CA LYS A 234 26.99 3.05 3.15
C LYS A 234 26.32 2.36 4.34
N ARG A 235 27.02 1.46 5.02
CA ARG A 235 26.52 0.83 6.26
C ARG A 235 26.35 1.87 7.36
N ARG A 236 27.39 2.68 7.63
CA ARG A 236 27.33 3.76 8.63
C ARG A 236 26.18 4.73 8.37
N ARG A 237 26.02 5.17 7.12
CA ARG A 237 24.90 6.04 6.72
C ARG A 237 23.55 5.42 7.04
N ARG A 238 23.34 4.11 6.72
CA ARG A 238 22.10 3.39 7.02
C ARG A 238 21.84 3.35 8.52
N GLU A 239 22.82 2.94 9.32
CA GLU A 239 22.71 2.88 10.78
C GLU A 239 22.35 4.23 11.39
N MET A 240 22.99 5.31 10.92
CA MET A 240 22.66 6.67 11.36
C MET A 240 21.24 7.09 10.95
N SER A 241 20.81 6.76 9.74
CA SER A 241 19.45 7.08 9.26
C SER A 241 18.39 6.32 10.06
N ASP A 242 18.60 5.03 10.30
CA ASP A 242 17.68 4.19 11.07
C ASP A 242 17.58 4.67 12.53
N SER A 243 18.73 4.98 13.14
CA SER A 243 18.79 5.52 14.50
C SER A 243 18.10 6.89 14.61
N LEU A 244 18.34 7.77 13.64
CA LEU A 244 17.70 9.09 13.60
C LEU A 244 16.19 8.98 13.45
N GLN A 245 15.72 8.06 12.62
CA GLN A 245 14.29 7.83 12.41
C GLN A 245 13.61 7.29 13.66
N LEU A 246 14.21 6.32 14.35
CA LEU A 246 13.72 5.80 15.63
C LEU A 246 13.66 6.88 16.68
N TRP A 247 14.75 7.67 16.82
CA TRP A 247 14.78 8.80 17.74
C TRP A 247 13.66 9.80 17.45
N LEU A 248 13.45 10.14 16.16
CA LEU A 248 12.39 11.07 15.74
C LEU A 248 11.00 10.56 16.13
N PHE A 249 10.71 9.28 15.94
CA PHE A 249 9.42 8.70 16.32
C PHE A 249 9.15 8.78 17.82
N GLY A 250 10.18 8.67 18.66
CA GLY A 250 10.08 8.88 20.10
C GLY A 250 9.80 10.33 20.52
N GLN A 251 10.09 11.32 19.64
CA GLN A 251 9.81 12.73 19.93
C GLN A 251 8.34 13.11 19.63
N TYR A 252 7.66 12.37 18.75
CA TYR A 252 6.25 12.60 18.44
C TYR A 252 5.37 11.99 19.53
N ARG A 253 5.12 12.74 20.58
CA ARG A 253 4.27 12.36 21.70
C ARG A 253 2.85 12.85 21.49
N MET A 254 1.92 11.91 21.31
CA MET A 254 0.53 12.14 20.96
C MET A 254 -0.35 12.06 22.22
N LEU A 255 -1.04 13.16 22.54
CA LEU A 255 -2.06 13.22 23.58
C LEU A 255 -3.39 12.65 23.06
N ASN A 256 -4.11 11.93 23.90
CA ASN A 256 -5.52 11.62 23.68
C ASN A 256 -6.46 12.54 24.50
N ALA A 257 -7.76 12.43 24.30
CA ALA A 257 -8.74 13.25 25.02
C ALA A 257 -8.84 12.93 26.53
N LEU A 258 -8.24 11.82 26.99
CA LEU A 258 -8.13 11.47 28.41
C LEU A 258 -6.88 12.06 29.08
N GLY A 259 -6.01 12.74 28.31
CA GLY A 259 -4.74 13.26 28.79
C GLY A 259 -3.59 12.22 28.81
N GLU A 260 -3.78 11.04 28.25
CA GLU A 260 -2.74 10.02 28.14
C GLU A 260 -1.83 10.34 26.94
N GLU A 261 -0.53 10.25 27.15
CA GLU A 261 0.49 10.51 26.12
C GLU A 261 1.17 9.22 25.69
N ARG A 262 1.29 9.00 24.37
CA ARG A 262 2.05 7.90 23.77
C ARG A 262 2.90 8.42 22.61
N ASP A 263 4.14 7.91 22.46
CA ASP A 263 4.95 8.19 21.27
C ASP A 263 4.54 7.31 20.09
N LEU A 264 5.04 7.66 18.90
CA LEU A 264 4.69 6.91 17.69
C LEU A 264 5.16 5.46 17.73
N THR A 265 6.30 5.16 18.35
CA THR A 265 6.81 3.80 18.47
C THR A 265 5.83 2.94 19.27
N ALA A 266 5.36 3.45 20.41
CA ALA A 266 4.37 2.76 21.24
C ALA A 266 3.00 2.64 20.57
N ILE A 267 2.58 3.63 19.78
CA ILE A 267 1.31 3.59 19.04
C ILE A 267 1.33 2.54 17.93
N PHE A 268 2.47 2.39 17.23
CA PHE A 268 2.57 1.47 16.11
C PHE A 268 3.00 0.06 16.50
N ALA A 269 3.51 -0.16 17.71
CA ALA A 269 3.92 -1.48 18.22
C ALA A 269 2.81 -2.55 18.08
N ASP A 270 1.56 -2.15 18.29
CA ASP A 270 0.39 -3.03 18.22
C ASP A 270 -0.18 -3.16 16.79
N THR A 271 0.46 -2.56 15.78
CA THR A 271 0.01 -2.61 14.39
C THR A 271 0.73 -3.72 13.60
N VAL A 272 0.13 -4.12 12.47
CA VAL A 272 0.71 -5.13 11.55
C VAL A 272 2.13 -4.73 11.08
N HIS A 273 2.42 -3.45 11.00
CA HIS A 273 3.71 -2.94 10.52
C HIS A 273 4.75 -2.77 11.64
N ALA A 274 4.34 -2.81 12.91
CA ALA A 274 5.17 -2.64 14.13
C ALA A 274 6.07 -1.39 14.14
N MET A 275 6.13 -0.63 13.05
CA MET A 275 6.97 0.57 12.87
C MET A 275 6.19 1.70 12.20
N PRO A 276 6.34 2.95 12.65
CA PRO A 276 5.73 4.10 11.99
C PRO A 276 6.31 4.30 10.57
N PRO A 277 5.49 4.58 9.56
CA PRO A 277 6.01 5.00 8.26
C PRO A 277 6.57 6.42 8.31
N GLY A 278 7.53 6.74 7.42
CA GLY A 278 8.14 8.06 7.33
C GLY A 278 7.10 9.18 7.20
N GLY A 279 7.27 10.28 7.97
CA GLY A 279 6.32 11.41 8.04
C GLY A 279 5.01 11.11 8.78
N ALA A 280 4.94 10.03 9.57
CA ALA A 280 3.85 9.83 10.52
C ALA A 280 3.89 10.94 11.59
N GLY A 281 2.72 11.49 11.94
CA GLY A 281 2.60 12.60 12.90
C GLY A 281 2.60 14.01 12.28
N ASP A 282 3.06 14.17 11.03
CA ASP A 282 3.10 15.47 10.33
C ASP A 282 1.84 15.79 9.50
N CYS A 283 0.84 14.91 9.53
CA CYS A 283 -0.46 15.17 8.90
C CYS A 283 -1.27 16.23 9.66
N CYS A 284 -2.30 16.79 9.03
CA CYS A 284 -3.10 17.86 9.63
C CYS A 284 -3.84 17.39 10.87
N ALA A 285 -4.55 16.26 10.81
CA ALA A 285 -5.38 15.77 11.93
C ALA A 285 -4.61 15.57 13.25
N PRO A 286 -3.44 14.91 13.30
CA PRO A 286 -2.65 14.81 14.53
C PRO A 286 -2.21 16.17 15.10
N LYS A 287 -1.81 17.12 14.23
CA LYS A 287 -1.41 18.47 14.67
C LYS A 287 -2.58 19.23 15.30
N LEU A 288 -3.73 19.17 14.65
CA LEU A 288 -4.95 19.85 15.10
C LEU A 288 -5.42 19.34 16.47
N LEU A 289 -5.55 18.02 16.60
CA LEU A 289 -5.99 17.40 17.86
C LEU A 289 -4.95 17.61 18.98
N GLN A 290 -3.66 17.48 18.68
CA GLN A 290 -2.59 17.73 19.66
C GLN A 290 -2.65 19.15 20.19
N TYR A 291 -2.86 20.13 19.30
CA TYR A 291 -2.99 21.52 19.71
C TYR A 291 -4.25 21.73 20.57
N ALA A 292 -5.38 21.19 20.14
CA ALA A 292 -6.63 21.31 20.89
C ALA A 292 -6.50 20.72 22.30
N PHE A 293 -5.98 19.51 22.46
CA PHE A 293 -5.83 18.87 23.77
C PHE A 293 -4.82 19.60 24.67
N ARG A 294 -3.71 20.09 24.11
CA ARG A 294 -2.73 20.88 24.90
C ARG A 294 -3.28 22.20 25.41
N HIS A 295 -4.25 22.78 24.72
CA HIS A 295 -4.85 24.07 25.10
C HIS A 295 -6.23 23.92 25.76
N GLY A 296 -6.62 22.68 26.10
CA GLY A 296 -7.92 22.42 26.76
C GLY A 296 -9.13 22.76 25.89
N LEU A 297 -8.97 22.83 24.56
CA LEU A 297 -10.07 23.08 23.63
C LEU A 297 -10.87 21.80 23.40
N ARG A 298 -12.18 21.89 23.30
CA ARG A 298 -13.04 20.75 23.02
C ARG A 298 -13.24 20.57 21.51
N PRO A 299 -12.76 19.49 20.89
CA PRO A 299 -13.00 19.18 19.48
C PRO A 299 -14.49 18.95 19.18
N VAL A 300 -14.99 19.53 18.10
CA VAL A 300 -16.39 19.43 17.64
C VAL A 300 -16.49 18.65 16.33
N CYS A 301 -15.76 19.07 15.31
CA CYS A 301 -15.69 18.41 14.02
C CYS A 301 -14.41 18.81 13.28
N MET A 302 -13.95 17.96 12.34
CA MET A 302 -12.77 18.23 11.56
C MET A 302 -12.97 17.88 10.08
N ALA A 303 -12.19 18.53 9.19
CA ALA A 303 -12.10 18.20 7.79
C ALA A 303 -10.70 18.49 7.25
N GLU A 304 -10.31 17.76 6.22
CA GLU A 304 -9.08 18.00 5.45
C GLU A 304 -9.44 18.28 3.99
N PHE A 305 -8.79 19.24 3.34
CA PHE A 305 -9.00 19.57 1.93
C PHE A 305 -7.68 19.75 1.18
N TRP A 306 -7.70 19.50 -0.12
CA TRP A 306 -6.53 19.65 -0.99
C TRP A 306 -6.47 21.04 -1.62
N TRP A 307 -5.28 21.63 -1.61
CA TRP A 307 -5.00 22.90 -2.26
C TRP A 307 -3.85 22.76 -3.27
N GLY A 308 -4.05 23.21 -4.51
CA GLY A 308 -3.03 23.18 -5.58
C GLY A 308 -3.14 21.96 -6.49
N ASP A 309 -2.05 21.69 -7.22
CA ASP A 309 -2.01 20.64 -8.24
C ASP A 309 -1.98 19.23 -7.65
N SER A 310 -2.37 18.26 -8.46
CA SER A 310 -2.36 16.84 -8.10
C SER A 310 -0.92 16.30 -8.00
N PRO A 311 -0.57 15.50 -6.99
CA PRO A 311 0.72 14.85 -6.94
C PRO A 311 0.83 13.78 -8.04
N ARG A 312 2.06 13.48 -8.50
CA ARG A 312 2.28 12.53 -9.62
C ARG A 312 1.76 11.10 -9.39
N GLN A 313 1.67 10.68 -8.13
CA GLN A 313 1.30 9.29 -7.77
C GLN A 313 -0.16 9.13 -7.37
N GLU A 314 -0.90 10.21 -7.20
CA GLU A 314 -2.27 10.21 -6.70
C GLU A 314 -3.02 11.42 -7.26
N ILE A 315 -4.24 11.21 -7.79
CA ILE A 315 -5.04 12.33 -8.27
C ILE A 315 -5.74 12.97 -7.08
N ARG A 316 -5.47 14.27 -6.88
CA ARG A 316 -6.11 15.13 -5.88
C ARG A 316 -6.66 16.37 -6.57
N HIS A 317 -7.91 16.70 -6.33
CA HIS A 317 -8.54 17.88 -6.91
C HIS A 317 -8.47 19.07 -5.94
N HIS A 318 -8.14 20.21 -6.48
CA HIS A 318 -8.11 21.47 -5.75
C HIS A 318 -9.46 21.74 -5.07
N LEU A 319 -9.44 22.14 -3.79
CA LEU A 319 -10.58 22.41 -2.91
C LEU A 319 -11.45 21.20 -2.53
N HIS A 320 -11.16 20.01 -3.02
CA HIS A 320 -11.92 18.81 -2.62
C HIS A 320 -11.50 18.35 -1.22
N TYR A 321 -12.48 17.86 -0.47
CA TYR A 321 -12.27 17.29 0.85
C TYR A 321 -11.82 15.83 0.76
N TYR A 322 -10.97 15.44 1.70
CA TYR A 322 -10.39 14.08 1.74
C TYR A 322 -10.39 13.58 3.19
N PRO A 323 -10.65 12.28 3.42
CA PRO A 323 -10.52 11.70 4.75
C PRO A 323 -9.08 11.69 5.22
N ALA A 324 -8.87 11.62 6.53
CA ALA A 324 -7.57 11.36 7.11
C ALA A 324 -6.95 10.06 6.54
N CYS A 325 -5.64 10.05 6.30
CA CYS A 325 -4.99 8.91 5.67
C CYS A 325 -4.99 7.68 6.59
N ARG A 326 -5.27 6.50 6.04
CA ARG A 326 -5.34 5.27 6.83
C ARG A 326 -3.96 4.67 7.15
N SER A 327 -2.95 4.91 6.31
CA SER A 327 -1.63 4.31 6.48
C SER A 327 -0.81 4.93 7.61
N LYS A 328 -0.92 6.25 7.83
CA LYS A 328 -0.18 6.99 8.85
C LYS A 328 -1.07 7.43 10.01
N CYS A 329 -2.24 7.98 9.69
CA CYS A 329 -3.09 8.62 10.69
C CYS A 329 -3.99 7.65 11.44
N LEU A 330 -4.38 6.50 10.86
CA LEU A 330 -5.33 5.60 11.53
C LEU A 330 -4.84 5.12 12.91
N PRO A 331 -3.62 4.59 13.10
CA PRO A 331 -3.16 4.20 14.42
C PRO A 331 -3.05 5.39 15.39
N ILE A 332 -2.57 6.54 14.88
CA ILE A 332 -2.40 7.76 15.68
C ILE A 332 -3.76 8.27 16.16
N LEU A 333 -4.72 8.41 15.25
CA LEU A 333 -6.07 8.91 15.59
C LEU A 333 -6.86 7.90 16.44
N THR A 334 -6.64 6.59 16.28
CA THR A 334 -7.20 5.57 17.17
C THR A 334 -6.76 5.81 18.63
N HIS A 335 -5.53 6.23 18.87
CA HIS A 335 -5.08 6.64 20.19
C HIS A 335 -5.64 8.02 20.60
N MET A 336 -5.52 9.03 19.74
CA MET A 336 -5.84 10.42 20.08
C MET A 336 -7.34 10.63 20.33
N LEU A 337 -8.21 9.90 19.67
CA LEU A 337 -9.66 9.99 19.80
C LEU A 337 -10.22 9.25 21.03
N ARG A 338 -9.40 8.50 21.76
CA ARG A 338 -9.85 7.86 23.01
C ARG A 338 -10.27 8.91 24.02
N GLY A 339 -11.50 8.78 24.50
CA GLY A 339 -12.16 9.75 25.40
C GLY A 339 -13.03 10.78 24.72
N LEU A 340 -13.04 10.85 23.37
CA LEU A 340 -14.05 11.58 22.61
C LEU A 340 -15.23 10.67 22.25
N ASP A 341 -16.43 11.24 22.27
CA ASP A 341 -17.61 10.61 21.69
C ASP A 341 -17.60 10.84 20.16
N VAL A 342 -17.12 9.84 19.42
CA VAL A 342 -16.88 9.90 17.97
C VAL A 342 -18.01 9.21 17.24
N GLU A 343 -18.49 9.79 16.14
CA GLU A 343 -19.46 9.17 15.25
C GLU A 343 -19.01 7.76 14.84
N PRO A 344 -19.91 6.77 14.80
CA PRO A 344 -19.58 5.44 14.31
C PRO A 344 -19.14 5.52 12.85
N ASN A 345 -18.23 4.63 12.44
CA ASN A 345 -17.82 4.55 11.04
C ASN A 345 -19.07 4.31 10.16
N PRO A 346 -19.49 5.25 9.32
CA PRO A 346 -20.71 5.11 8.52
C PRO A 346 -20.62 3.99 7.48
N LEU A 347 -19.41 3.52 7.17
CA LEU A 347 -19.17 2.37 6.30
C LEU A 347 -19.29 1.04 7.04
N VAL A 348 -19.33 1.07 8.37
CA VAL A 348 -19.53 -0.11 9.22
C VAL A 348 -20.91 0.00 9.83
N GLN A 349 -21.92 -0.53 9.15
CA GLN A 349 -23.20 -0.75 9.80
C GLN A 349 -23.01 -1.82 10.89
N PRO A 350 -23.47 -1.61 12.14
CA PRO A 350 -23.47 -2.64 13.16
C PRO A 350 -24.54 -3.66 12.80
N LYS A 351 -24.21 -4.59 11.88
CA LYS A 351 -25.01 -5.78 11.65
C LYS A 351 -24.50 -6.84 12.62
N ALA A 352 -25.43 -7.51 13.33
CA ALA A 352 -25.10 -8.71 14.06
C ALA A 352 -24.33 -9.63 13.10
N HIS A 353 -23.05 -9.86 13.37
CA HIS A 353 -22.22 -10.69 12.50
C HIS A 353 -22.68 -12.14 12.68
N ALA A 354 -23.51 -12.62 11.74
CA ALA A 354 -23.73 -14.06 11.62
C ALA A 354 -22.39 -14.73 11.28
N GLU A 355 -22.09 -15.83 11.93
CA GLU A 355 -20.89 -16.60 11.57
C GLU A 355 -21.02 -17.19 10.16
N PRO A 356 -19.90 -17.30 9.40
CA PRO A 356 -19.91 -17.97 8.10
C PRO A 356 -20.34 -19.43 8.25
N ARG A 357 -21.33 -19.84 7.47
CA ARG A 357 -21.78 -21.25 7.45
C ARG A 357 -20.86 -22.05 6.53
N ILE A 358 -20.30 -23.14 7.05
CA ILE A 358 -19.52 -24.08 6.24
C ILE A 358 -20.48 -24.91 5.38
N VAL A 359 -20.29 -24.86 4.07
CA VAL A 359 -21.06 -25.60 3.08
C VAL A 359 -20.38 -26.93 2.75
N TYR A 360 -19.04 -26.91 2.67
CA TYR A 360 -18.22 -28.07 2.37
C TYR A 360 -16.82 -27.89 2.96
N GLU A 361 -16.23 -28.97 3.42
CA GLU A 361 -14.86 -28.98 3.95
C GLU A 361 -14.20 -30.33 3.71
N ASP A 362 -12.94 -30.32 3.22
CA ASP A 362 -12.07 -31.48 3.14
C ASP A 362 -10.61 -31.14 3.49
N ALA A 363 -9.67 -32.03 3.15
CA ALA A 363 -8.26 -31.81 3.44
C ALA A 363 -7.62 -30.67 2.60
N ALA A 364 -8.19 -30.28 1.47
CA ALA A 364 -7.63 -29.32 0.50
C ALA A 364 -8.37 -27.99 0.46
N ILE A 365 -9.69 -27.98 0.65
CA ILE A 365 -10.54 -26.81 0.45
C ILE A 365 -11.60 -26.65 1.56
N ILE A 366 -12.11 -25.42 1.69
CA ILE A 366 -13.32 -25.09 2.43
C ILE A 366 -14.20 -24.21 1.53
N VAL A 367 -15.49 -24.53 1.46
CA VAL A 367 -16.50 -23.66 0.85
C VAL A 367 -17.41 -23.14 1.96
N VAL A 368 -17.51 -21.83 2.08
CA VAL A 368 -18.36 -21.18 3.07
C VAL A 368 -19.44 -20.34 2.42
N ASP A 369 -20.55 -20.19 3.11
CA ASP A 369 -21.58 -19.20 2.83
C ASP A 369 -21.29 -17.98 3.71
N LYS A 370 -20.74 -16.94 3.09
CA LYS A 370 -20.33 -15.70 3.77
C LYS A 370 -21.55 -14.82 4.06
N PRO A 371 -21.77 -14.38 5.29
CA PRO A 371 -22.82 -13.39 5.57
C PRO A 371 -22.51 -12.03 4.93
N ALA A 372 -23.54 -11.22 4.68
CA ALA A 372 -23.37 -9.80 4.32
C ALA A 372 -22.74 -9.04 5.49
N GLY A 373 -21.96 -8.01 5.19
CA GLY A 373 -21.29 -7.15 6.19
C GLY A 373 -19.98 -7.71 6.74
N MET A 374 -19.50 -8.88 6.30
CA MET A 374 -18.23 -9.49 6.69
C MET A 374 -17.20 -9.43 5.54
N LEU A 375 -15.93 -9.20 5.86
CA LEU A 375 -14.86 -9.22 4.87
C LEU A 375 -14.54 -10.65 4.43
N SER A 376 -14.04 -10.82 3.20
CA SER A 376 -13.54 -12.11 2.71
C SER A 376 -12.15 -12.45 3.25
N VAL A 377 -11.30 -11.43 3.38
CA VAL A 377 -9.91 -11.50 3.81
C VAL A 377 -9.62 -10.35 4.78
N PRO A 378 -8.57 -10.45 5.61
CA PRO A 378 -8.20 -9.38 6.53
C PRO A 378 -8.08 -8.03 5.81
N GLY A 379 -8.78 -7.04 6.31
CA GLY A 379 -8.71 -5.65 5.85
C GLY A 379 -7.69 -4.84 6.62
N LYS A 380 -7.64 -3.55 6.30
CA LYS A 380 -6.82 -2.57 7.05
C LYS A 380 -7.45 -2.19 8.40
N ASP A 381 -8.76 -2.36 8.51
CA ASP A 381 -9.53 -2.16 9.74
C ASP A 381 -9.68 -3.54 10.40
N ALA A 382 -9.69 -3.61 11.72
CA ALA A 382 -9.84 -4.86 12.48
C ALA A 382 -11.31 -5.37 12.44
N LEU A 383 -11.85 -5.53 11.22
CA LEU A 383 -13.18 -6.07 10.99
C LEU A 383 -13.12 -7.59 10.87
N PRO A 384 -14.18 -8.31 11.31
CA PRO A 384 -14.27 -9.74 11.10
C PRO A 384 -14.17 -10.12 9.63
N ASP A 385 -13.39 -11.17 9.35
CA ASP A 385 -13.20 -11.71 8.01
C ASP A 385 -13.23 -13.24 8.02
N VAL A 386 -13.58 -13.81 6.86
CA VAL A 386 -13.77 -15.26 6.71
C VAL A 386 -12.46 -16.02 6.81
N GLU A 387 -11.35 -15.46 6.31
CA GLU A 387 -10.04 -16.13 6.34
C GLU A 387 -9.54 -16.29 7.79
N THR A 388 -9.65 -15.23 8.59
CA THR A 388 -9.32 -15.27 10.03
C THR A 388 -10.25 -16.23 10.77
N PHE A 389 -11.55 -16.19 10.51
CA PHE A 389 -12.53 -17.13 11.10
C PHE A 389 -12.14 -18.60 10.82
N ALA A 390 -11.86 -18.94 9.56
CA ALA A 390 -11.47 -20.30 9.17
C ALA A 390 -10.17 -20.76 9.84
N ASN A 391 -9.19 -19.87 9.96
CA ASN A 391 -7.91 -20.14 10.63
C ASN A 391 -8.07 -20.36 12.15
N ILE A 392 -8.89 -19.55 12.83
CA ILE A 392 -9.19 -19.72 14.26
C ILE A 392 -9.87 -21.07 14.48
N ARG A 393 -10.94 -21.36 13.72
CA ARG A 393 -11.67 -22.61 13.83
C ARG A 393 -10.78 -23.86 13.60
N ALA A 394 -9.87 -23.79 12.60
CA ALA A 394 -8.94 -24.88 12.33
C ALA A 394 -7.97 -25.12 13.50
N ARG A 395 -7.51 -24.06 14.18
CA ARG A 395 -6.67 -24.17 15.40
C ARG A 395 -7.43 -24.81 16.56
N ASP A 396 -8.66 -24.39 16.79
CA ASP A 396 -9.49 -24.91 17.88
C ASP A 396 -9.79 -26.40 17.67
N SER A 397 -9.95 -26.83 16.41
CA SER A 397 -10.23 -28.23 16.08
C SER A 397 -9.00 -29.16 16.10
N ALA A 398 -7.80 -28.63 15.85
CA ALA A 398 -6.57 -29.43 15.70
C ALA A 398 -5.76 -29.60 17.00
N GLY A 399 -6.08 -28.86 18.08
CA GLY A 399 -5.25 -28.81 19.28
C GLY A 399 -3.89 -28.14 19.00
N LEU A 400 -3.11 -27.84 20.05
CA LEU A 400 -1.83 -27.08 20.00
C LEU A 400 -0.68 -27.76 19.20
N ALA A 401 -0.90 -28.87 18.49
CA ALA A 401 0.15 -29.71 17.92
C ALA A 401 0.38 -29.58 16.39
N ALA A 402 -0.46 -28.86 15.66
CA ALA A 402 -0.31 -28.72 14.21
C ALA A 402 0.10 -27.27 13.87
N GLY A 403 1.33 -27.08 13.41
CA GLY A 403 1.77 -25.83 12.78
C GLY A 403 0.91 -25.54 11.53
N PRO A 404 0.32 -24.36 11.37
CA PRO A 404 -0.73 -24.12 10.39
C PRO A 404 -0.17 -23.91 8.99
N ALA A 405 -0.60 -24.71 8.04
CA ALA A 405 -0.78 -24.18 6.69
C ALA A 405 -1.88 -23.12 6.79
N ALA A 406 -1.57 -21.85 6.51
CA ALA A 406 -2.55 -20.77 6.60
C ALA A 406 -3.68 -21.01 5.58
N ILE A 407 -4.92 -21.15 6.07
CA ILE A 407 -6.10 -21.20 5.20
C ILE A 407 -6.23 -19.83 4.52
N ARG A 408 -6.38 -19.82 3.18
CA ARG A 408 -6.43 -18.59 2.39
C ARG A 408 -7.62 -18.56 1.45
N ALA A 409 -8.27 -17.41 1.36
CA ALA A 409 -9.34 -17.21 0.39
C ALA A 409 -8.77 -17.20 -1.04
N VAL A 410 -9.39 -17.99 -1.93
CA VAL A 410 -8.96 -18.11 -3.33
C VAL A 410 -9.44 -16.92 -4.18
N HIS A 411 -10.60 -16.40 -3.84
CA HIS A 411 -11.19 -15.19 -4.43
C HIS A 411 -11.84 -14.36 -3.34
N ARG A 412 -12.40 -13.22 -3.70
CA ARG A 412 -13.06 -12.34 -2.73
C ARG A 412 -14.47 -11.96 -3.18
N LEU A 413 -15.34 -11.79 -2.20
CA LEU A 413 -16.60 -11.08 -2.30
C LEU A 413 -16.46 -9.72 -1.62
N ASP A 414 -17.22 -8.73 -2.06
CA ASP A 414 -17.30 -7.46 -1.36
C ASP A 414 -17.88 -7.67 0.06
N MET A 415 -17.62 -6.74 0.98
CA MET A 415 -18.05 -6.86 2.37
C MET A 415 -19.56 -7.14 2.48
N ASP A 416 -20.37 -6.37 1.75
CA ASP A 416 -21.83 -6.47 1.81
C ASP A 416 -22.42 -7.55 0.91
N THR A 417 -21.63 -8.17 0.03
CA THR A 417 -22.05 -9.32 -0.79
C THR A 417 -22.04 -10.59 0.05
N SER A 418 -23.16 -11.30 0.11
CA SER A 418 -23.26 -12.59 0.77
C SER A 418 -23.04 -13.77 -0.19
N GLY A 419 -22.90 -15.00 0.31
CA GLY A 419 -22.91 -16.24 -0.45
C GLY A 419 -21.55 -16.94 -0.55
N LEU A 420 -21.41 -17.82 -1.53
CA LEU A 420 -20.35 -18.81 -1.63
C LEU A 420 -18.95 -18.19 -1.82
N LEU A 421 -18.05 -18.55 -0.91
CA LEU A 421 -16.64 -18.18 -0.91
C LEU A 421 -15.77 -19.43 -0.76
N LEU A 422 -14.74 -19.56 -1.63
CA LEU A 422 -13.83 -20.69 -1.64
C LEU A 422 -12.51 -20.34 -0.95
N LEU A 423 -12.07 -21.19 -0.01
CA LEU A 423 -10.78 -21.10 0.65
C LEU A 423 -9.96 -22.36 0.37
N ALA A 424 -8.65 -22.21 0.33
CA ALA A 424 -7.69 -23.31 0.20
C ALA A 424 -6.99 -23.56 1.53
N ARG A 425 -6.82 -24.83 1.89
CA ARG A 425 -6.15 -25.27 3.13
C ARG A 425 -4.66 -25.54 2.95
N THR A 426 -4.20 -25.63 1.70
CA THR A 426 -2.80 -25.90 1.36
C THR A 426 -2.31 -24.97 0.25
N ASP A 427 -1.00 -24.70 0.22
CA ASP A 427 -0.39 -23.89 -0.84
C ASP A 427 -0.55 -24.50 -2.25
N ALA A 428 -0.56 -25.83 -2.34
CA ALA A 428 -0.76 -26.52 -3.61
C ALA A 428 -2.19 -26.30 -4.13
N ALA A 429 -3.20 -26.48 -3.26
CA ALA A 429 -4.60 -26.22 -3.58
C ALA A 429 -4.82 -24.75 -3.94
N TYR A 430 -4.22 -23.82 -3.20
CA TYR A 430 -4.32 -22.39 -3.49
C TYR A 430 -3.82 -22.05 -4.88
N ARG A 431 -2.61 -22.51 -5.27
CA ARG A 431 -2.04 -22.24 -6.59
C ARG A 431 -2.88 -22.82 -7.72
N GLU A 432 -3.36 -24.07 -7.55
CA GLU A 432 -4.19 -24.72 -8.57
C GLU A 432 -5.53 -23.98 -8.75
N LEU A 433 -6.20 -23.62 -7.66
CA LEU A 433 -7.45 -22.88 -7.72
C LEU A 433 -7.25 -21.47 -8.30
N GLN A 434 -6.18 -20.76 -7.93
CA GLN A 434 -5.84 -19.47 -8.53
C GLN A 434 -5.62 -19.59 -10.05
N ARG A 435 -5.01 -20.68 -10.52
CA ARG A 435 -4.86 -20.96 -11.95
C ARG A 435 -6.23 -21.12 -12.64
N GLN A 436 -7.20 -21.81 -12.00
CA GLN A 436 -8.55 -21.97 -12.54
C GLN A 436 -9.29 -20.63 -12.62
N PHE A 437 -9.17 -19.77 -11.61
CA PHE A 437 -9.75 -18.42 -11.64
C PHE A 437 -9.10 -17.55 -12.73
N ALA A 438 -7.78 -17.60 -12.86
CA ALA A 438 -7.05 -16.87 -13.89
C ALA A 438 -7.39 -17.36 -15.32
N ALA A 439 -7.54 -18.67 -15.51
CA ALA A 439 -7.94 -19.28 -16.76
C ALA A 439 -9.46 -19.16 -17.06
N ARG A 440 -10.24 -18.57 -16.13
CA ARG A 440 -11.69 -18.40 -16.25
C ARG A 440 -12.45 -19.73 -16.44
N THR A 441 -11.93 -20.83 -15.90
CA THR A 441 -12.59 -22.15 -15.97
C THR A 441 -13.59 -22.38 -14.84
N THR A 442 -13.61 -21.51 -13.83
CA THR A 442 -14.62 -21.49 -12.77
C THR A 442 -15.90 -20.82 -13.27
N ARG A 443 -17.06 -21.33 -12.86
CA ARG A 443 -18.37 -20.70 -13.15
C ARG A 443 -18.95 -20.15 -11.87
N LYS A 444 -19.57 -18.98 -11.97
CA LYS A 444 -20.17 -18.25 -10.85
C LYS A 444 -21.51 -17.71 -11.28
N ARG A 445 -22.50 -17.81 -10.44
CA ARG A 445 -23.80 -17.17 -10.62
C ARG A 445 -24.15 -16.40 -9.34
N TYR A 446 -24.58 -15.18 -9.55
CA TYR A 446 -25.07 -14.31 -8.48
C TYR A 446 -26.54 -14.02 -8.70
N GLU A 447 -27.24 -13.76 -7.61
CA GLU A 447 -28.60 -13.22 -7.61
C GLU A 447 -28.58 -11.86 -6.97
N ALA A 448 -29.37 -10.92 -7.52
CA ALA A 448 -29.52 -9.59 -6.97
C ALA A 448 -30.97 -9.10 -7.12
N VAL A 449 -31.40 -8.28 -6.16
CA VAL A 449 -32.65 -7.52 -6.29
C VAL A 449 -32.28 -6.09 -6.68
N LEU A 450 -32.82 -5.63 -7.80
CA LEU A 450 -32.65 -4.25 -8.29
C LEU A 450 -33.70 -3.33 -7.65
N ASP A 451 -33.28 -2.10 -7.34
CA ASP A 451 -34.14 -1.05 -6.77
C ASP A 451 -34.92 -0.33 -7.88
N GLY A 452 -35.65 -1.10 -8.67
CA GLY A 452 -36.42 -0.64 -9.79
C GLY A 452 -36.62 -1.73 -10.86
N VAL A 453 -37.27 -1.35 -11.98
CA VAL A 453 -37.43 -2.18 -13.14
C VAL A 453 -36.57 -1.63 -14.28
N PRO A 454 -35.55 -2.41 -14.76
CA PRO A 454 -34.68 -1.95 -15.83
C PRO A 454 -35.43 -1.97 -17.19
N ASP A 455 -35.14 -0.98 -18.01
CA ASP A 455 -35.68 -0.90 -19.41
C ASP A 455 -34.66 -1.54 -20.37
N VAL A 456 -34.53 -2.86 -20.26
CA VAL A 456 -33.61 -3.67 -21.07
C VAL A 456 -34.25 -5.01 -21.39
N PRO A 457 -33.77 -5.76 -22.41
CA PRO A 457 -34.26 -7.12 -22.70
C PRO A 457 -34.12 -8.06 -21.47
N ASP A 458 -34.93 -9.12 -21.43
CA ASP A 458 -34.90 -10.10 -20.30
C ASP A 458 -33.55 -10.77 -20.08
N SER A 459 -32.67 -10.76 -21.07
CA SER A 459 -31.31 -11.28 -20.96
C SER A 459 -30.36 -10.59 -21.92
N GLY A 460 -29.10 -10.51 -21.57
CA GLY A 460 -28.07 -9.91 -22.39
C GLY A 460 -26.70 -9.96 -21.73
N THR A 461 -25.73 -9.28 -22.33
CA THR A 461 -24.36 -9.16 -21.87
C THR A 461 -24.01 -7.69 -21.68
N ILE A 462 -23.47 -7.37 -20.50
CA ILE A 462 -22.92 -6.05 -20.16
C ILE A 462 -21.41 -6.12 -20.30
N SER A 463 -20.84 -5.24 -21.13
CA SER A 463 -19.38 -5.13 -21.34
C SER A 463 -18.96 -3.68 -21.12
N LEU A 464 -18.59 -3.34 -19.87
CA LEU A 464 -18.20 -1.99 -19.47
C LEU A 464 -16.84 -2.05 -18.78
N PRO A 465 -15.79 -1.44 -19.36
CA PRO A 465 -14.46 -1.45 -18.76
C PRO A 465 -14.42 -0.61 -17.48
N LEU A 466 -13.80 -1.16 -16.42
CA LEU A 466 -13.83 -0.59 -15.08
C LEU A 466 -12.44 -0.18 -14.58
N ARG A 467 -12.37 0.94 -13.87
CA ARG A 467 -11.23 1.33 -13.05
C ARG A 467 -11.66 1.87 -11.70
N ALA A 468 -10.69 1.95 -10.76
CA ALA A 468 -10.95 2.62 -9.50
C ALA A 468 -11.23 4.10 -9.75
N ASP A 469 -12.30 4.63 -9.15
CA ASP A 469 -12.50 6.07 -9.09
C ASP A 469 -11.49 6.65 -8.10
N ILE A 470 -10.54 7.40 -8.63
CA ILE A 470 -9.44 7.96 -7.84
C ILE A 470 -9.95 9.11 -6.97
N THR A 471 -11.04 9.73 -7.39
CA THR A 471 -11.65 10.90 -6.73
C THR A 471 -12.65 10.51 -5.64
N ASP A 472 -13.24 9.32 -5.75
CA ASP A 472 -14.29 8.84 -4.84
C ASP A 472 -14.07 7.37 -4.45
N ARG A 473 -12.98 7.08 -3.75
CA ARG A 473 -12.70 5.73 -3.21
C ARG A 473 -13.65 5.41 -2.05
N PRO A 474 -14.20 4.17 -1.97
CA PRO A 474 -13.76 2.96 -2.70
C PRO A 474 -14.50 2.69 -4.03
N ARG A 475 -15.24 3.66 -4.58
CA ARG A 475 -16.00 3.47 -5.82
C ARG A 475 -15.13 3.10 -7.02
N GLN A 476 -15.75 2.44 -7.97
CA GLN A 476 -15.23 2.20 -9.32
C GLN A 476 -16.02 3.06 -10.30
N CYS A 477 -15.44 3.37 -11.44
CA CYS A 477 -16.13 4.05 -12.55
C CYS A 477 -15.92 3.30 -13.87
N VAL A 478 -16.82 3.53 -14.82
CA VAL A 478 -16.65 3.08 -16.21
C VAL A 478 -15.67 4.01 -16.89
N ASP A 479 -14.68 3.43 -17.57
CA ASP A 479 -13.66 4.17 -18.31
C ASP A 479 -13.34 3.41 -19.59
N HIS A 480 -13.85 3.90 -20.73
CA HIS A 480 -13.69 3.26 -22.03
C HIS A 480 -12.26 3.36 -22.57
N ASP A 481 -11.45 4.32 -22.11
CA ASP A 481 -10.09 4.56 -22.61
C ASP A 481 -9.01 3.78 -21.83
N GLY A 482 -9.15 3.72 -20.50
CA GLY A 482 -8.11 3.15 -19.61
C GLY A 482 -8.62 2.06 -18.66
N GLY A 483 -9.91 1.74 -18.68
CA GLY A 483 -10.54 0.74 -17.83
C GLY A 483 -10.14 -0.69 -18.19
N LYS A 484 -10.17 -1.57 -17.18
CA LYS A 484 -9.96 -3.01 -17.39
C LYS A 484 -11.25 -3.66 -17.85
N GLU A 485 -11.18 -4.48 -18.87
CA GLU A 485 -12.31 -5.27 -19.38
C GLU A 485 -13.10 -5.92 -18.23
N ALA A 486 -14.44 -5.71 -18.26
CA ALA A 486 -15.35 -6.34 -17.34
C ALA A 486 -16.61 -6.77 -18.12
N VAL A 487 -16.96 -8.07 -18.03
CA VAL A 487 -18.07 -8.69 -18.80
C VAL A 487 -18.94 -9.49 -17.87
N THR A 488 -20.27 -9.28 -17.96
CA THR A 488 -21.29 -9.97 -17.16
C THR A 488 -22.50 -10.30 -18.03
N ASP A 489 -22.90 -11.58 -18.06
CA ASP A 489 -24.21 -11.95 -18.60
C ASP A 489 -25.26 -11.76 -17.52
N TYR A 490 -26.44 -11.26 -17.92
CA TYR A 490 -27.58 -11.10 -17.04
C TYR A 490 -28.82 -11.78 -17.57
N ARG A 491 -29.72 -12.14 -16.65
CA ARG A 491 -31.07 -12.62 -16.95
C ARG A 491 -32.03 -12.09 -15.90
N LEU A 492 -33.08 -11.38 -16.33
CA LEU A 492 -34.16 -10.96 -15.44
C LEU A 492 -35.02 -12.19 -15.11
N LEU A 493 -35.25 -12.42 -13.82
CA LEU A 493 -35.98 -13.58 -13.31
C LEU A 493 -37.45 -13.27 -13.00
N GLY A 494 -37.75 -11.99 -12.77
CA GLY A 494 -39.11 -11.50 -12.51
C GLY A 494 -39.08 -10.15 -11.81
N SER A 495 -40.20 -9.44 -11.88
CA SER A 495 -40.39 -8.14 -11.21
C SER A 495 -41.66 -8.18 -10.35
N ALA A 496 -41.53 -7.67 -9.11
CA ALA A 496 -42.65 -7.51 -8.18
C ALA A 496 -42.41 -6.26 -7.33
N ASP A 497 -43.48 -5.56 -6.97
CA ASP A 497 -43.46 -4.37 -6.09
C ASP A 497 -42.46 -3.29 -6.54
N GLY A 498 -42.32 -3.10 -7.85
CA GLY A 498 -41.40 -2.11 -8.44
C GLY A 498 -39.92 -2.50 -8.33
N ARG A 499 -39.59 -3.76 -8.03
CA ARG A 499 -38.25 -4.32 -7.93
C ARG A 499 -38.08 -5.49 -8.91
N THR A 500 -36.83 -5.78 -9.26
CA THR A 500 -36.55 -6.87 -10.23
C THR A 500 -35.50 -7.81 -9.64
N LEU A 501 -35.80 -9.12 -9.64
CA LEU A 501 -34.83 -10.17 -9.36
C LEU A 501 -34.02 -10.45 -10.64
N VAL A 502 -32.70 -10.42 -10.55
CA VAL A 502 -31.79 -10.66 -11.68
C VAL A 502 -30.74 -11.71 -11.34
N SER A 503 -30.47 -12.61 -12.30
CA SER A 503 -29.33 -13.54 -12.27
C SER A 503 -28.17 -12.95 -13.05
N LEU A 504 -26.97 -12.93 -12.46
CA LEU A 504 -25.76 -12.34 -13.02
C LEU A 504 -24.66 -13.40 -13.11
N ARG A 505 -24.03 -13.55 -14.27
CA ARG A 505 -22.90 -14.48 -14.50
C ARG A 505 -21.67 -13.69 -14.96
N PRO A 506 -20.76 -13.32 -14.03
CA PRO A 506 -19.56 -12.57 -14.40
C PRO A 506 -18.51 -13.49 -15.05
N HIS A 507 -18.05 -13.14 -16.25
CA HIS A 507 -16.89 -13.74 -16.94
C HIS A 507 -15.57 -13.21 -16.39
N THR A 508 -15.57 -12.00 -15.87
CA THR A 508 -14.44 -11.32 -15.22
C THR A 508 -14.75 -11.09 -13.74
N GLY A 509 -13.77 -10.68 -12.94
CA GLY A 509 -13.93 -10.45 -11.49
C GLY A 509 -13.32 -9.12 -11.06
N ARG A 510 -13.83 -7.98 -11.57
CA ARG A 510 -13.35 -6.66 -11.14
C ARG A 510 -14.05 -6.24 -9.85
N THR A 511 -13.36 -5.40 -9.07
CA THR A 511 -13.93 -4.79 -7.84
C THR A 511 -15.25 -4.09 -8.20
N HIS A 512 -16.30 -4.31 -7.42
CA HIS A 512 -17.65 -3.77 -7.59
C HIS A 512 -18.28 -4.01 -8.97
N GLN A 513 -17.79 -4.97 -9.78
CA GLN A 513 -18.22 -5.17 -11.15
C GLN A 513 -19.74 -5.28 -11.28
N LEU A 514 -20.36 -6.21 -10.56
CA LEU A 514 -21.81 -6.46 -10.66
C LEU A 514 -22.62 -5.24 -10.19
N ARG A 515 -22.14 -4.58 -9.14
CA ARG A 515 -22.77 -3.39 -8.57
C ARG A 515 -22.82 -2.25 -9.60
N LEU A 516 -21.68 -1.98 -10.25
CA LEU A 516 -21.60 -0.91 -11.24
C LEU A 516 -22.29 -1.29 -12.54
N HIS A 517 -22.22 -2.56 -13.01
CA HIS A 517 -22.95 -3.03 -14.18
C HIS A 517 -24.47 -2.92 -14.02
N CYS A 518 -24.99 -3.09 -12.80
CA CYS A 518 -26.40 -2.86 -12.52
C CYS A 518 -26.75 -1.36 -12.49
N ALA A 519 -25.93 -0.54 -11.82
CA ALA A 519 -26.25 0.87 -11.58
C ALA A 519 -25.99 1.80 -12.78
N HIS A 520 -24.99 1.47 -13.64
CA HIS A 520 -24.58 2.35 -14.73
C HIS A 520 -25.63 2.41 -15.85
N PRO A 521 -25.90 3.61 -16.44
CA PRO A 521 -26.90 3.75 -17.52
C PRO A 521 -26.62 2.88 -18.74
N GLU A 522 -25.36 2.64 -19.09
CA GLU A 522 -24.97 1.73 -20.19
C GLU A 522 -25.01 0.23 -19.78
N GLY A 523 -25.33 -0.08 -18.53
CA GLY A 523 -25.60 -1.41 -18.02
C GLY A 523 -27.09 -1.64 -17.87
N LEU A 524 -27.56 -2.01 -16.66
CA LEU A 524 -29.00 -2.17 -16.41
C LEU A 524 -29.69 -0.84 -16.05
N GLY A 525 -28.94 0.22 -15.71
CA GLY A 525 -29.45 1.53 -15.32
C GLY A 525 -30.22 1.57 -13.99
N VAL A 526 -30.23 0.44 -13.27
CA VAL A 526 -30.95 0.28 -12.01
C VAL A 526 -30.02 -0.34 -10.98
N PRO A 527 -29.69 0.37 -9.88
CA PRO A 527 -28.79 -0.12 -8.86
C PRO A 527 -29.37 -1.28 -8.06
N ILE A 528 -28.51 -2.04 -7.42
CA ILE A 528 -28.87 -3.09 -6.48
C ILE A 528 -29.49 -2.45 -5.23
N LEU A 529 -30.60 -3.01 -4.74
CA LEU A 529 -31.28 -2.59 -3.51
C LEU A 529 -30.33 -2.67 -2.33
N GLY A 530 -30.27 -1.58 -1.55
CA GLY A 530 -29.41 -1.48 -0.38
C GLY A 530 -27.92 -1.35 -0.67
N ASP A 531 -27.54 -1.02 -1.92
CA ASP A 531 -26.13 -0.73 -2.24
C ASP A 531 -25.72 0.62 -1.64
N PRO A 532 -24.75 0.65 -0.68
CA PRO A 532 -24.36 1.87 0.00
C PRO A 532 -23.54 2.84 -0.86
N LEU A 533 -23.00 2.37 -2.00
CA LEU A 533 -22.14 3.19 -2.86
C LEU A 533 -22.86 3.64 -4.15
N TYR A 534 -23.57 2.75 -4.80
CA TYR A 534 -24.19 3.01 -6.12
C TYR A 534 -25.71 3.08 -6.05
N GLY A 535 -26.30 2.82 -4.87
CA GLY A 535 -27.74 2.83 -4.65
C GLY A 535 -28.36 4.23 -4.62
N ARG A 536 -29.69 4.26 -4.56
CA ARG A 536 -30.52 5.49 -4.51
C ARG A 536 -30.83 5.95 -3.08
N GLY A 537 -30.23 5.31 -2.05
CA GLY A 537 -30.52 5.61 -0.64
C GLY A 537 -31.82 4.99 -0.13
N THR A 538 -32.44 4.07 -0.88
CA THR A 538 -33.63 3.33 -0.46
C THR A 538 -33.28 2.50 0.77
N ALA A 539 -34.10 2.63 1.83
CA ALA A 539 -33.90 1.90 3.07
C ALA A 539 -34.00 0.38 2.84
N ALA A 540 -32.96 -0.34 3.24
CA ALA A 540 -32.87 -1.79 3.16
C ALA A 540 -32.00 -2.29 4.32
N ASP A 541 -32.28 -3.51 4.80
CA ASP A 541 -31.52 -4.13 5.91
C ASP A 541 -30.13 -4.58 5.49
N ARG A 542 -29.88 -4.80 4.18
CA ARG A 542 -28.59 -5.19 3.59
C ARG A 542 -28.53 -4.83 2.11
N MET A 543 -27.36 -5.01 1.50
CA MET A 543 -27.25 -5.06 0.05
C MET A 543 -27.74 -6.42 -0.47
N TYR A 544 -28.69 -6.41 -1.42
CA TYR A 544 -29.33 -7.59 -1.97
C TYR A 544 -28.53 -8.14 -3.16
N LEU A 545 -27.31 -8.60 -2.88
CA LEU A 545 -26.40 -9.28 -3.80
C LEU A 545 -25.85 -10.54 -3.15
N HIS A 546 -26.03 -11.68 -3.79
CA HIS A 546 -25.67 -12.99 -3.25
C HIS A 546 -24.95 -13.85 -4.28
N ALA A 547 -23.82 -14.46 -3.90
CA ALA A 547 -23.08 -15.44 -4.70
C ALA A 547 -23.77 -16.81 -4.55
N ALA A 548 -24.74 -17.08 -5.44
CA ALA A 548 -25.67 -18.20 -5.32
C ALA A 548 -25.10 -19.54 -5.82
N GLU A 549 -24.13 -19.50 -6.75
CA GLU A 549 -23.56 -20.73 -7.33
C GLU A 549 -22.06 -20.55 -7.57
N LEU A 550 -21.30 -21.59 -7.26
CA LEU A 550 -19.86 -21.68 -7.52
C LEU A 550 -19.52 -23.08 -8.04
N GLU A 551 -18.87 -23.13 -9.22
CA GLU A 551 -18.46 -24.39 -9.86
C GLU A 551 -16.97 -24.29 -10.25
N PHE A 552 -16.20 -25.31 -9.85
CA PHE A 552 -14.75 -25.39 -10.10
C PHE A 552 -14.29 -26.86 -10.09
N SER A 553 -13.06 -27.13 -10.57
CA SER A 553 -12.48 -28.48 -10.42
C SER A 553 -11.72 -28.59 -9.10
N HIS A 554 -11.95 -29.68 -8.37
CA HIS A 554 -11.25 -29.94 -7.10
C HIS A 554 -9.72 -29.98 -7.32
N PRO A 555 -8.92 -29.26 -6.52
CA PRO A 555 -7.50 -29.04 -6.82
C PRO A 555 -6.63 -30.30 -6.72
N VAL A 556 -7.11 -31.37 -6.06
CA VAL A 556 -6.39 -32.62 -5.91
C VAL A 556 -6.96 -33.72 -6.78
N THR A 557 -8.29 -33.90 -6.78
CA THR A 557 -8.95 -35.02 -7.51
C THR A 557 -9.26 -34.70 -8.96
N GLY A 558 -9.34 -33.39 -9.33
CA GLY A 558 -9.77 -32.94 -10.65
C GLY A 558 -11.29 -33.05 -10.89
N GLU A 559 -12.04 -33.59 -9.95
CA GLU A 559 -13.50 -33.73 -10.03
C GLU A 559 -14.17 -32.35 -10.14
N ARG A 560 -15.22 -32.25 -10.97
CA ARG A 560 -15.98 -31.01 -11.10
C ARG A 560 -16.99 -30.91 -9.97
N LEU A 561 -16.80 -29.94 -9.09
CA LEU A 561 -17.67 -29.66 -7.95
C LEU A 561 -18.56 -28.44 -8.25
N ARG A 562 -19.81 -28.53 -7.82
CA ARG A 562 -20.80 -27.45 -7.90
C ARG A 562 -21.48 -27.29 -6.55
N PHE A 563 -21.48 -26.06 -6.05
CA PHE A 563 -22.15 -25.68 -4.81
C PHE A 563 -23.20 -24.62 -5.08
N GLU A 564 -24.29 -24.70 -4.35
CA GLU A 564 -25.38 -23.74 -4.41
C GLU A 564 -25.72 -23.25 -2.99
N SER A 565 -26.05 -21.97 -2.90
CA SER A 565 -26.59 -21.34 -1.68
C SER A 565 -27.78 -20.48 -2.07
N PRO A 566 -28.95 -20.66 -1.47
CA PRO A 566 -30.12 -19.84 -1.77
C PRO A 566 -29.92 -18.42 -1.25
N SER A 567 -30.31 -17.43 -2.03
CA SER A 567 -30.18 -16.00 -1.69
C SER A 567 -31.05 -15.59 -0.49
N GLY A 568 -32.16 -16.27 -0.27
CA GLY A 568 -33.12 -15.97 0.79
C GLY A 568 -33.92 -14.69 0.52
N PHE A 569 -33.97 -14.20 -0.74
CA PHE A 569 -34.76 -13.07 -1.17
C PHE A 569 -35.32 -13.27 -2.57
#